data_ffd578e0bd1fb610175a6d61e1405cbb
#
_entry.id   ffd578e0bd1fb610175a6d61e1405cbb
#
_cell.length_a   1.000
_cell.length_b   1.000
_cell.length_c   1.000
_cell.angle_alpha   90.00
_cell.angle_beta   90.00
_cell.angle_gamma   90.00
#
_symmetry.space_group_name_H-M   'P 1'
#
loop_
_entity.id
_entity.type
_entity.pdbx_description
1 polymer ?
#
loop_
_entity_poly.entity_id
_entity_poly.type
_entity_poly.pdbx_seq_one_letter_code
_entity_poly.pdbx_strand_id
1 'polypeptide(L)'
;GYTEADFTATVYIISHESGWSVSATNPSSGAYGLPQALPGSKMVSAGADWATNYQTQLKWFWGYCASRYGSIQGAYSYWLAHKCY
;
A
#
# COMPACT_ATOMS: atom_id res chain seq x y z
N GLY A 1 -10.77 8.58 11.76
CA GLY A 1 -9.89 8.99 10.68
C GLY A 1 -8.43 8.73 10.94
N TYR A 2 -7.62 9.15 10.01
CA TYR A 2 -6.18 8.94 10.07
C TYR A 2 -5.49 10.18 10.61
N THR A 3 -4.37 9.98 11.28
CA THR A 3 -3.59 11.05 11.90
C THR A 3 -2.48 11.52 10.95
N GLU A 4 -1.83 12.63 11.32
CA GLU A 4 -0.67 13.12 10.59
C GLU A 4 0.47 12.08 10.61
N ALA A 5 0.64 11.37 11.72
CA ALA A 5 1.62 10.30 11.81
C ALA A 5 1.30 9.15 10.84
N ASP A 6 0.02 8.83 10.67
CA ASP A 6 -0.41 7.82 9.70
C ASP A 6 -0.10 8.26 8.27
N PHE A 7 -0.30 9.54 7.97
CA PHE A 7 0.02 10.09 6.67
C PHE A 7 1.52 10.00 6.39
N THR A 8 2.34 10.37 7.37
CA THR A 8 3.80 10.31 7.24
C THR A 8 4.27 8.87 6.99
N ALA A 9 3.72 7.90 7.72
CA ALA A 9 4.04 6.49 7.53
C ALA A 9 3.64 6.02 6.13
N THR A 10 2.46 6.43 5.67
CA THR A 10 1.97 6.10 4.32
C THR A 10 2.91 6.63 3.25
N VAL A 11 3.30 7.90 3.36
CA VAL A 11 4.22 8.52 2.41
C VAL A 11 5.54 7.74 2.36
N TYR A 12 6.06 7.36 3.52
CA TYR A 12 7.32 6.62 3.59
C TYR A 12 7.23 5.29 2.86
N ILE A 13 6.22 4.48 3.21
CA ILE A 13 6.06 3.14 2.62
C ILE A 13 5.83 3.23 1.12
N ILE A 14 4.89 4.07 0.68
CA ILE A 14 4.54 4.18 -0.73
C ILE A 14 5.73 4.71 -1.55
N SER A 15 6.48 5.65 -1.00
CA SER A 15 7.67 6.18 -1.68
C SER A 15 8.71 5.09 -1.93
N HIS A 16 8.89 4.17 -0.97
CA HIS A 16 9.85 3.08 -1.10
C HIS A 16 9.31 1.91 -1.92
N GLU A 17 7.99 1.69 -1.91
CA GLU A 17 7.40 0.58 -2.66
C GLU A 17 7.29 0.87 -4.15
N SER A 18 6.78 2.03 -4.52
CA SER A 18 6.46 2.32 -5.91
C SER A 18 6.94 3.68 -6.41
N GLY A 19 7.41 4.54 -5.51
CA GLY A 19 7.72 5.93 -5.88
C GLY A 19 6.47 6.68 -6.34
N TRP A 20 5.31 6.32 -5.81
CA TRP A 20 4.02 6.93 -6.15
C TRP A 20 3.55 6.63 -7.57
N SER A 21 3.97 5.50 -8.15
CA SER A 21 3.50 5.08 -9.47
C SER A 21 2.28 4.16 -9.33
N VAL A 22 1.15 4.61 -9.85
CA VAL A 22 -0.11 3.85 -9.84
C VAL A 22 0.01 2.55 -10.62
N SER A 23 0.85 2.51 -11.63
CA SER A 23 1.02 1.35 -12.50
C SER A 23 2.35 0.63 -12.31
N ALA A 24 3.12 0.97 -11.27
CA ALA A 24 4.40 0.31 -11.01
C ALA A 24 4.20 -1.20 -10.88
N THR A 25 4.97 -1.97 -11.63
CA THR A 25 4.88 -3.42 -11.63
C THR A 25 6.26 -4.00 -11.39
N ASN A 26 6.38 -4.84 -10.35
CA ASN A 26 7.65 -5.51 -10.09
C ASN A 26 7.85 -6.60 -11.15
N PRO A 27 8.94 -6.56 -11.92
CA PRO A 27 9.14 -7.53 -13.01
C PRO A 27 9.36 -8.96 -12.52
N SER A 28 9.77 -9.15 -11.27
CA SER A 28 10.00 -10.47 -10.72
C SER A 28 8.75 -11.08 -10.10
N SER A 29 8.01 -10.29 -9.30
CA SER A 29 6.88 -10.82 -8.52
C SER A 29 5.53 -10.48 -9.12
N GLY A 30 5.42 -9.42 -9.92
CA GLY A 30 4.15 -8.92 -10.41
C GLY A 30 3.42 -8.02 -9.42
N ALA A 31 4.06 -7.66 -8.29
CA ALA A 31 3.47 -6.73 -7.35
C ALA A 31 3.11 -5.42 -8.05
N TYR A 32 1.94 -4.85 -7.74
CA TYR A 32 1.37 -3.79 -8.56
C TYR A 32 0.94 -2.58 -7.73
N GLY A 33 1.15 -1.39 -8.33
CA GLY A 33 0.58 -0.13 -7.87
C GLY A 33 1.31 0.50 -6.72
N LEU A 34 0.68 1.52 -6.13
CA LEU A 34 1.26 2.31 -5.04
C LEU A 34 1.76 1.44 -3.89
N PRO A 35 0.96 0.49 -3.37
CA PRO A 35 1.39 -0.33 -2.24
C PRO A 35 2.13 -1.59 -2.65
N GLN A 36 2.32 -1.84 -3.93
CA GLN A 36 2.91 -3.06 -4.46
C GLN A 36 2.17 -4.30 -3.95
N ALA A 37 0.85 -4.31 -4.15
CA ALA A 37 0.00 -5.43 -3.77
C ALA A 37 0.34 -6.67 -4.61
N LEU A 38 0.32 -7.84 -3.98
CA LEU A 38 0.67 -9.10 -4.64
C LEU A 38 -0.38 -10.16 -4.32
N PRO A 39 -1.18 -10.56 -5.29
CA PRO A 39 -1.33 -9.96 -6.61
C PRO A 39 -2.05 -8.63 -6.57
N GLY A 40 -1.86 -7.80 -7.57
CA GLY A 40 -2.50 -6.50 -7.64
C GLY A 40 -4.02 -6.58 -7.58
N SER A 41 -4.60 -7.64 -8.12
CA SER A 41 -6.05 -7.85 -8.13
C SER A 41 -6.68 -7.93 -6.74
N LYS A 42 -5.91 -8.10 -5.68
CA LYS A 42 -6.43 -8.00 -4.31
C LYS A 42 -7.11 -6.66 -4.07
N MET A 43 -6.66 -5.62 -4.76
CA MET A 43 -7.17 -4.26 -4.57
C MET A 43 -8.60 -4.08 -5.10
N VAL A 44 -9.13 -5.06 -5.82
CA VAL A 44 -10.51 -4.99 -6.33
C VAL A 44 -11.52 -4.85 -5.19
N SER A 45 -11.19 -5.32 -4.00
CA SER A 45 -12.08 -5.20 -2.84
C SER A 45 -12.31 -3.74 -2.43
N ALA A 46 -11.42 -2.83 -2.82
CA ALA A 46 -11.58 -1.40 -2.54
C ALA A 46 -12.26 -0.65 -3.68
N GLY A 47 -12.30 -1.24 -4.87
CA GLY A 47 -12.98 -0.64 -6.03
C GLY A 47 -12.56 -1.31 -7.33
N ALA A 48 -13.49 -1.39 -8.29
CA ALA A 48 -13.24 -2.03 -9.57
C ALA A 48 -12.17 -1.30 -10.40
N ASP A 49 -11.94 -0.02 -10.12
CA ASP A 49 -10.97 0.83 -10.82
C ASP A 49 -9.57 0.78 -10.19
N TRP A 50 -9.27 -0.26 -9.44
CA TRP A 50 -8.02 -0.38 -8.66
C TRP A 50 -6.77 -0.25 -9.52
N ALA A 51 -6.82 -0.64 -10.77
CA ALA A 51 -5.61 -0.64 -11.62
C ALA A 51 -5.16 0.77 -12.02
N THR A 52 -6.06 1.75 -12.00
CA THR A 52 -5.80 3.08 -12.54
C THR A 52 -6.08 4.23 -11.58
N ASN A 53 -6.73 3.98 -10.44
CA ASN A 53 -7.14 5.02 -9.52
C ASN A 53 -6.32 4.98 -8.24
N TYR A 54 -5.49 6.01 -8.02
CA TYR A 54 -4.62 6.07 -6.85
C TYR A 54 -5.42 6.10 -5.54
N GLN A 55 -6.60 6.71 -5.54
CA GLN A 55 -7.43 6.79 -4.34
C GLN A 55 -7.91 5.41 -3.92
N THR A 56 -8.31 4.58 -4.89
CA THR A 56 -8.72 3.20 -4.63
C THR A 56 -7.55 2.39 -4.07
N GLN A 57 -6.37 2.58 -4.62
CA GLN A 57 -5.18 1.88 -4.15
C GLN A 57 -4.80 2.29 -2.73
N LEU A 58 -4.87 3.58 -2.41
CA LEU A 58 -4.61 4.06 -1.05
C LEU A 58 -5.65 3.53 -0.06
N LYS A 59 -6.90 3.52 -0.46
CA LYS A 59 -7.98 2.97 0.37
C LYS A 59 -7.72 1.51 0.69
N TRP A 60 -7.31 0.73 -0.30
CA TRP A 60 -6.95 -0.66 -0.08
C TRP A 60 -5.76 -0.78 0.86
N PHE A 61 -4.73 0.04 0.66
CA PHE A 61 -3.53 0.02 1.48
C PHE A 61 -3.85 0.27 2.96
N TRP A 62 -4.64 1.28 3.24
CA TRP A 62 -5.00 1.61 4.61
C TRP A 62 -5.83 0.50 5.26
N GLY A 63 -6.77 -0.09 4.53
CA GLY A 63 -7.54 -1.22 5.01
C GLY A 63 -6.68 -2.44 5.28
N TYR A 64 -5.74 -2.70 4.39
CA TYR A 64 -4.80 -3.80 4.53
C TYR A 64 -3.91 -3.62 5.77
N CYS A 65 -3.39 -2.44 5.98
CA CYS A 65 -2.57 -2.14 7.16
C CYS A 65 -3.36 -2.35 8.46
N ALA A 66 -4.59 -1.85 8.49
CA ALA A 66 -5.43 -1.99 9.67
C ALA A 66 -5.76 -3.45 9.95
N SER A 67 -6.06 -4.22 8.90
CA SER A 67 -6.44 -5.62 9.03
C SER A 67 -5.27 -6.52 9.42
N ARG A 68 -4.11 -6.30 8.80
CA ARG A 68 -2.98 -7.21 8.98
C ARG A 68 -2.06 -6.81 10.13
N TYR A 69 -1.87 -5.53 10.35
CA TYR A 69 -0.93 -5.00 11.33
C TYR A 69 -1.60 -4.21 12.45
N GLY A 70 -2.92 -4.14 12.44
CA GLY A 70 -3.68 -3.40 13.45
C GLY A 70 -3.75 -1.91 13.20
N SER A 71 -2.84 -1.34 12.44
CA SER A 71 -2.79 0.09 12.15
C SER A 71 -1.77 0.38 11.06
N ILE A 72 -1.81 1.59 10.51
CA ILE A 72 -0.79 2.04 9.55
C ILE A 72 0.57 2.14 10.26
N GLN A 73 0.60 2.58 11.51
CA GLN A 73 1.83 2.63 12.29
C GLN A 73 2.41 1.24 12.52
N GLY A 74 1.58 0.24 12.75
CA GLY A 74 2.01 -1.15 12.88
C GLY A 74 2.66 -1.66 11.61
N ALA A 75 2.05 -1.35 10.46
CA ALA A 75 2.63 -1.70 9.16
C ALA A 75 3.97 -1.01 8.92
N TYR A 76 4.08 0.25 9.29
CA TYR A 76 5.29 1.01 9.16
C TYR A 76 6.43 0.41 10.00
N SER A 77 6.15 0.06 11.25
CA SER A 77 7.12 -0.57 12.13
C SER A 77 7.60 -1.91 11.55
N TYR A 78 6.66 -2.70 11.04
CA TYR A 78 6.99 -3.99 10.39
C TYR A 78 7.87 -3.75 9.17
N TRP A 79 7.52 -2.77 8.34
CA TRP A 79 8.26 -2.47 7.13
C TRP A 79 9.70 -2.03 7.45
N LEU A 80 9.89 -1.20 8.48
CA LEU A 80 11.21 -0.75 8.89
C LEU A 80 12.10 -1.94 9.30
N ALA A 81 11.51 -2.93 9.96
CA ALA A 81 12.25 -4.11 10.41
C ALA A 81 12.53 -5.09 9.28
N HIS A 82 11.60 -5.27 8.35
CA HIS A 82 11.64 -6.34 7.35
C HIS A 82 11.82 -5.84 5.91
N LYS A 83 11.63 -4.56 5.66
CA LYS A 83 11.69 -3.93 4.33
C LYS A 83 10.64 -4.49 3.36
N CYS A 84 9.58 -5.07 3.89
CA CYS A 84 8.43 -5.58 3.14
C CYS A 84 7.23 -5.71 4.08
N TYR A 85 6.07 -5.98 3.53
CA TYR A 85 4.89 -6.19 4.35
C TYR A 85 3.87 -7.11 3.68
#